data_c615d81e8ff1fc93d1362fb4c18f99ef
#
_entry.id   c615d81e8ff1fc93d1362fb4c18f99ef
#
_cell.length_a   1.000
_cell.length_b   1.000
_cell.length_c   1.000
_cell.angle_alpha   90.00
_cell.angle_beta   90.00
_cell.angle_gamma   90.00
#
_symmetry.space_group_name_H-M   'P 1'
#
loop_
_entity.id
_entity.type
_entity.pdbx_description
1 polymer ?
#
loop_
_entity_poly.entity_id
_entity_poly.type
_entity_poly.pdbx_seq_one_letter_code
_entity_poly.pdbx_strand_id
1 'polypeptide(L)'
;SLHDALPISDTARMRMFNKGRKVVDLAREFIDSAGAKHYAEAMIGEVENRDPFAREVVGATFAERFEENLRDNNVVSQRGLIEMFDSTIGRSTVLMPFGGRTQGSETQVSVQKLPTDGYTDTASIMAFGYNPYLASWSPYHGAAYAVVEAAAKVVAAGARYDRMRYSYQEYFERMTRDPRSWGKPLGALLGALKMQVELGLPSIGGKDSMSGTFQHINVPPMLMAFGITTVNAGTVI
;
A
#
# COMPACT_ATOMS: atom_id res chain seq x y z
N SER A 1 18.11 -13.28 -18.58
CA SER A 1 17.32 -12.48 -19.50
C SER A 1 15.88 -12.90 -19.43
N LEU A 2 14.97 -11.97 -19.51
CA LEU A 2 13.51 -12.19 -19.46
C LEU A 2 12.96 -12.86 -20.74
N HIS A 3 13.82 -13.40 -21.57
CA HIS A 3 13.42 -14.00 -22.84
C HIS A 3 13.01 -15.48 -22.73
N ASP A 4 13.15 -16.06 -21.53
CA ASP A 4 12.77 -17.42 -21.29
C ASP A 4 11.39 -17.50 -20.64
N ALA A 5 10.39 -16.88 -21.27
CA ALA A 5 9.02 -17.18 -20.95
C ALA A 5 8.83 -18.68 -21.17
N LEU A 6 8.51 -19.42 -20.11
CA LEU A 6 8.23 -20.84 -20.19
C LEU A 6 7.12 -21.05 -21.24
N PRO A 7 7.29 -21.95 -22.19
CA PRO A 7 6.28 -22.15 -23.20
C PRO A 7 4.97 -22.60 -22.56
N ILE A 8 3.89 -21.91 -22.95
CA ILE A 8 2.54 -22.32 -22.56
C ILE A 8 2.25 -23.66 -23.23
N SER A 9 1.85 -24.64 -22.44
CA SER A 9 1.50 -25.95 -22.94
C SER A 9 0.10 -26.37 -22.50
N ASP A 10 -0.54 -27.21 -23.27
CA ASP A 10 -1.87 -27.77 -23.00
C ASP A 10 -1.85 -29.00 -22.06
N THR A 11 -0.66 -29.38 -21.60
CA THR A 11 -0.49 -30.60 -20.80
C THR A 11 -0.96 -30.49 -19.37
N ALA A 12 -1.32 -29.26 -18.89
CA ALA A 12 -1.66 -28.96 -17.51
C ALA A 12 -0.64 -29.52 -16.49
N ARG A 13 0.64 -29.52 -16.86
CA ARG A 13 1.73 -30.04 -16.02
C ARG A 13 2.96 -29.15 -16.12
N MET A 14 3.62 -28.90 -14.97
CA MET A 14 4.94 -28.32 -14.93
C MET A 14 5.99 -29.42 -15.01
N ARG A 15 6.86 -29.35 -16.02
CA ARG A 15 7.95 -30.31 -16.22
C ARG A 15 9.28 -29.60 -16.31
N MET A 16 10.27 -30.15 -15.61
CA MET A 16 11.65 -29.68 -15.69
C MET A 16 12.57 -30.82 -16.06
N PHE A 17 13.56 -30.54 -16.90
CA PHE A 17 14.55 -31.50 -17.33
C PHE A 17 15.96 -30.97 -17.02
N ASN A 18 16.81 -31.86 -16.55
CA ASN A 18 18.23 -31.58 -16.36
C ASN A 18 19.02 -32.67 -17.14
N LYS A 19 19.84 -32.22 -18.09
CA LYS A 19 20.63 -33.11 -18.96
C LYS A 19 19.80 -34.25 -19.57
N GLY A 20 18.62 -33.95 -20.08
CA GLY A 20 17.69 -34.92 -20.69
C GLY A 20 16.89 -35.78 -19.69
N ARG A 21 17.21 -35.74 -18.41
CA ARG A 21 16.45 -36.47 -17.39
C ARG A 21 15.34 -35.58 -16.82
N LYS A 22 14.12 -36.07 -16.79
CA LYS A 22 13.00 -35.37 -16.14
C LYS A 22 13.19 -35.36 -14.62
N VAL A 23 13.31 -34.16 -14.01
CA VAL A 23 13.54 -33.97 -12.57
C VAL A 23 12.31 -33.45 -11.86
N VAL A 24 11.37 -32.84 -12.60
CA VAL A 24 10.06 -32.38 -12.07
C VAL A 24 8.98 -32.77 -13.04
N ASP A 25 7.86 -33.29 -12.54
CA ASP A 25 6.63 -33.55 -13.29
C ASP A 25 5.42 -33.42 -12.35
N LEU A 26 4.89 -32.19 -12.20
CA LEU A 26 3.82 -31.88 -11.28
C LEU A 26 2.56 -31.48 -12.05
N ALA A 27 1.42 -31.98 -11.61
CA ALA A 27 0.13 -31.53 -12.12
C ALA A 27 -0.14 -30.06 -11.73
N ARG A 28 -0.75 -29.30 -12.62
CA ARG A 28 -1.12 -27.91 -12.38
C ARG A 28 -2.05 -27.77 -11.17
N GLU A 29 -3.03 -28.68 -11.07
CA GLU A 29 -3.95 -28.73 -9.93
C GLU A 29 -3.22 -28.88 -8.59
N PHE A 30 -2.16 -29.70 -8.54
CA PHE A 30 -1.34 -29.83 -7.33
C PHE A 30 -0.60 -28.55 -7.00
N ILE A 31 -0.04 -27.85 -8.00
CA ILE A 31 0.69 -26.59 -7.81
C ILE A 31 -0.25 -25.48 -7.31
N ASP A 32 -1.43 -25.36 -7.92
CA ASP A 32 -2.40 -24.31 -7.63
C ASP A 32 -3.03 -24.45 -6.23
N SER A 33 -3.07 -25.68 -5.68
CA SER A 33 -3.63 -25.95 -4.36
C SER A 33 -2.59 -26.38 -3.32
N ALA A 34 -1.31 -26.42 -3.69
CA ALA A 34 -0.25 -27.08 -2.89
C ALA A 34 -0.64 -28.50 -2.43
N GLY A 35 -1.49 -29.19 -3.22
CA GLY A 35 -1.99 -30.55 -2.94
C GLY A 35 -3.10 -30.64 -1.89
N ALA A 36 -3.54 -29.53 -1.31
CA ALA A 36 -4.61 -29.50 -0.30
C ALA A 36 -5.49 -28.27 -0.47
N LYS A 37 -6.79 -28.42 -0.22
CA LYS A 37 -7.71 -27.29 -0.12
C LYS A 37 -7.70 -26.81 1.32
N HIS A 38 -7.54 -25.50 1.49
CA HIS A 38 -7.61 -24.83 2.77
C HIS A 38 -8.91 -24.04 2.86
N TYR A 39 -9.59 -24.19 3.99
CA TYR A 39 -10.83 -23.46 4.29
C TYR A 39 -10.63 -22.66 5.56
N ALA A 40 -11.09 -21.43 5.55
CA ALA A 40 -11.15 -20.57 6.72
C ALA A 40 -12.51 -19.87 6.76
N GLU A 41 -13.00 -19.64 7.96
CA GLU A 41 -14.14 -18.77 8.20
C GLU A 41 -13.62 -17.37 8.50
N ALA A 42 -14.33 -16.34 8.02
CA ALA A 42 -14.01 -14.95 8.30
C ALA A 42 -15.25 -14.26 8.87
N MET A 43 -15.07 -13.57 10.00
CA MET A 43 -16.11 -12.77 10.64
C MET A 43 -15.63 -11.33 10.74
N ILE A 44 -16.26 -10.43 9.98
CA ILE A 44 -16.01 -9.01 10.10
C ILE A 44 -16.62 -8.53 11.40
N GLY A 45 -15.81 -7.91 12.27
CA GLY A 45 -16.25 -7.39 13.54
C GLY A 45 -17.18 -6.18 13.39
N GLU A 46 -18.03 -5.97 14.39
CA GLU A 46 -18.81 -4.74 14.50
C GLU A 46 -17.89 -3.55 14.73
N VAL A 47 -18.27 -2.42 14.14
CA VAL A 47 -17.54 -1.16 14.29
C VAL A 47 -18.00 -0.49 15.60
N GLU A 48 -17.04 -0.07 16.42
CA GLU A 48 -17.37 0.68 17.64
C GLU A 48 -18.14 1.95 17.29
N ASN A 49 -19.25 2.18 18.02
CA ASN A 49 -20.05 3.39 17.85
C ASN A 49 -19.38 4.60 18.55
N ARG A 50 -18.29 5.08 17.96
CA ARG A 50 -17.59 6.30 18.37
C ARG A 50 -17.13 7.08 17.13
N ASP A 51 -16.91 8.37 17.29
CA ASP A 51 -16.27 9.18 16.25
C ASP A 51 -14.77 8.77 16.14
N PRO A 52 -14.33 8.18 15.02
CA PRO A 52 -12.94 7.78 14.85
C PRO A 52 -11.96 8.97 14.74
N PHE A 53 -12.48 10.18 14.51
CA PHE A 53 -11.69 11.41 14.41
C PHE A 53 -11.63 12.18 15.74
N ALA A 54 -12.50 11.85 16.70
CA ALA A 54 -12.46 12.42 18.03
C ALA A 54 -11.28 11.83 18.83
N ARG A 55 -10.14 12.51 18.76
CA ARG A 55 -8.94 12.17 19.50
C ARG A 55 -8.76 13.13 20.68
N GLU A 56 -8.72 12.60 21.88
CA GLU A 56 -8.33 13.36 23.04
C GLU A 56 -6.82 13.55 23.05
N VAL A 57 -6.39 14.81 23.05
CA VAL A 57 -4.99 15.19 23.24
C VAL A 57 -4.87 15.89 24.58
N VAL A 58 -4.01 15.36 25.45
CA VAL A 58 -3.82 15.87 26.82
C VAL A 58 -3.16 17.25 26.79
N GLY A 59 -3.68 18.18 27.60
CA GLY A 59 -3.13 19.52 27.77
C GLY A 59 -4.20 20.52 28.24
N ALA A 60 -3.83 21.42 29.15
CA ALA A 60 -4.73 22.46 29.70
C ALA A 60 -4.93 23.59 28.70
N THR A 61 -3.93 23.92 27.90
CA THR A 61 -3.94 24.99 26.91
C THR A 61 -3.90 24.44 25.48
N PHE A 62 -4.22 25.27 24.49
CA PHE A 62 -4.07 24.90 23.07
C PHE A 62 -2.61 24.56 22.72
N ALA A 63 -1.66 25.36 23.22
CA ALA A 63 -0.23 25.15 22.97
C ALA A 63 0.24 23.77 23.48
N GLU A 64 -0.12 23.41 24.72
CA GLU A 64 0.22 22.12 25.31
C GLU A 64 -0.38 20.96 24.51
N ARG A 65 -1.66 21.07 24.10
CA ARG A 65 -2.29 20.05 23.27
C ARG A 65 -1.65 19.93 21.89
N PHE A 66 -1.24 21.06 21.30
CA PHE A 66 -0.57 21.08 20.01
C PHE A 66 0.81 20.40 20.11
N GLU A 67 1.61 20.72 21.13
CA GLU A 67 2.90 20.08 21.38
C GLU A 67 2.76 18.59 21.64
N GLU A 68 1.77 18.17 22.45
CA GLU A 68 1.54 16.77 22.74
C GLU A 68 1.12 15.99 21.46
N ASN A 69 0.29 16.60 20.61
CA ASN A 69 -0.04 15.99 19.32
C ASN A 69 1.20 15.80 18.42
N LEU A 70 2.15 16.75 18.44
CA LEU A 70 3.40 16.65 17.68
C LEU A 70 4.37 15.58 18.22
N ARG A 71 4.18 15.09 19.44
CA ARG A 71 4.97 14.00 20.02
C ARG A 71 4.48 12.62 19.63
N ASP A 72 3.30 12.52 19.06
CA ASP A 72 2.78 11.24 18.56
C ASP A 72 3.64 10.72 17.41
N ASN A 73 4.02 9.43 17.46
CA ASN A 73 4.88 8.81 16.47
C ASN A 73 4.31 8.79 15.04
N ASN A 74 2.98 8.95 14.91
CA ASN A 74 2.33 9.05 13.60
C ASN A 74 2.18 10.50 13.11
N VAL A 75 2.56 11.48 13.92
CA VAL A 75 2.46 12.92 13.62
C VAL A 75 3.82 13.60 13.59
N VAL A 76 4.76 13.13 14.41
CA VAL A 76 6.12 13.70 14.49
C VAL A 76 6.81 13.64 13.13
N SER A 77 7.58 14.69 12.81
CA SER A 77 8.34 14.73 11.56
C SER A 77 9.28 13.52 11.42
N GLN A 78 9.22 12.85 10.27
CA GLN A 78 10.09 11.74 9.92
C GLN A 78 11.39 12.19 9.22
N ARG A 79 11.71 13.47 9.30
CA ARG A 79 12.85 14.08 8.56
C ARG A 79 14.16 13.34 8.77
N GLY A 80 14.46 12.94 10.00
CA GLY A 80 15.71 12.22 10.30
C GLY A 80 15.81 10.87 9.57
N LEU A 81 14.70 10.17 9.37
CA LEU A 81 14.66 8.92 8.60
C LEU A 81 14.76 9.17 7.10
N ILE A 82 14.11 10.22 6.61
CA ILE A 82 14.09 10.58 5.19
C ILE A 82 15.49 11.02 4.74
N GLU A 83 16.19 11.82 5.57
CA GLU A 83 17.53 12.33 5.26
C GLU A 83 18.62 11.23 5.31
N MET A 84 18.33 10.03 5.80
CA MET A 84 19.23 8.87 5.72
C MET A 84 19.35 8.30 4.30
N PHE A 85 18.44 8.65 3.40
CA PHE A 85 18.39 8.12 2.03
C PHE A 85 18.72 9.20 1.02
N ASP A 86 19.45 8.83 -0.05
CA ASP A 86 19.71 9.69 -1.17
C ASP A 86 18.47 9.78 -2.06
N SER A 87 17.83 10.95 -2.04
CA SER A 87 16.62 11.24 -2.82
C SER A 87 16.89 11.43 -4.32
N THR A 88 18.14 11.47 -4.74
CA THR A 88 18.55 11.73 -6.12
C THR A 88 19.05 10.48 -6.84
N ILE A 89 18.98 9.30 -6.20
CA ILE A 89 19.36 8.04 -6.82
C ILE A 89 18.61 7.84 -8.14
N GLY A 90 19.35 7.50 -9.19
CA GLY A 90 18.81 7.31 -10.54
C GLY A 90 18.63 8.59 -11.36
N ARG A 91 18.88 9.76 -10.79
CA ARG A 91 18.83 11.07 -11.46
C ARG A 91 17.49 11.42 -12.11
N SER A 92 16.42 10.79 -11.69
CA SER A 92 15.08 10.96 -12.25
C SER A 92 14.13 11.77 -11.36
N THR A 93 14.59 12.17 -10.18
CA THR A 93 13.78 12.86 -9.16
C THR A 93 13.30 14.22 -9.65
N VAL A 94 11.99 14.42 -9.65
CA VAL A 94 11.33 15.70 -9.98
C VAL A 94 11.04 16.50 -8.71
N LEU A 95 10.52 15.84 -7.67
CA LEU A 95 10.26 16.43 -6.36
C LEU A 95 11.18 15.81 -5.31
N MET A 96 11.85 16.68 -4.56
CA MET A 96 12.60 16.28 -3.37
C MET A 96 11.62 16.00 -2.20
N PRO A 97 12.03 15.19 -1.20
CA PRO A 97 11.17 14.88 -0.04
C PRO A 97 10.71 16.10 0.75
N PHE A 98 11.48 17.18 0.71
CA PHE A 98 11.13 18.45 1.32
C PHE A 98 11.14 19.55 0.25
N GLY A 99 10.04 20.28 0.16
CA GLY A 99 9.83 21.35 -0.80
C GLY A 99 9.64 22.71 -0.13
N GLY A 100 9.16 23.65 -0.93
CA GLY A 100 8.99 25.04 -0.54
C GLY A 100 10.30 25.85 -0.53
N ARG A 101 10.18 27.14 -0.35
CA ARG A 101 11.34 28.08 -0.39
C ARG A 101 12.40 27.74 0.66
N THR A 102 12.00 27.25 1.81
CA THR A 102 12.88 26.89 2.93
C THR A 102 13.18 25.41 3.02
N GLN A 103 12.67 24.59 2.08
CA GLN A 103 12.79 23.14 2.09
C GLN A 103 12.36 22.52 3.43
N GLY A 104 11.28 23.04 3.99
CA GLY A 104 10.73 22.60 5.27
C GLY A 104 9.36 21.90 5.17
N SER A 105 8.76 21.88 3.97
CA SER A 105 7.44 21.25 3.75
C SER A 105 7.62 19.85 3.19
N GLU A 106 7.08 18.85 3.88
CA GLU A 106 7.13 17.47 3.44
C GLU A 106 6.32 17.26 2.16
N THR A 107 6.93 16.62 1.17
CA THR A 107 6.27 16.27 -0.09
C THR A 107 5.48 15.00 0.11
N GLN A 108 4.19 15.02 -0.25
CA GLN A 108 3.27 13.89 -0.04
C GLN A 108 3.22 12.89 -1.21
N VAL A 109 4.02 13.12 -2.25
CA VAL A 109 4.10 12.28 -3.45
C VAL A 109 5.55 12.03 -3.85
N SER A 110 5.80 10.92 -4.53
CA SER A 110 7.07 10.67 -5.23
C SER A 110 6.87 10.89 -6.71
N VAL A 111 7.69 11.75 -7.32
CA VAL A 111 7.65 12.03 -8.76
C VAL A 111 9.02 11.77 -9.37
N GLN A 112 9.07 10.84 -10.33
CA GLN A 112 10.29 10.38 -10.98
C GLN A 112 10.10 10.39 -12.50
N LYS A 113 11.02 10.98 -13.25
CA LYS A 113 11.02 10.87 -14.72
C LYS A 113 11.20 9.42 -15.15
N LEU A 114 10.49 9.02 -16.20
CA LEU A 114 10.62 7.67 -16.73
C LEU A 114 12.01 7.47 -17.34
N PRO A 115 12.65 6.32 -17.12
CA PRO A 115 13.92 6.00 -17.76
C PRO A 115 13.69 5.73 -19.26
N THR A 116 14.32 6.56 -20.09
CA THR A 116 14.26 6.45 -21.56
C THR A 116 15.63 6.74 -22.14
N ASP A 117 15.86 6.31 -23.39
CA ASP A 117 17.00 6.76 -24.16
C ASP A 117 16.77 8.22 -24.55
N GLY A 118 17.60 9.12 -24.03
CA GLY A 118 17.49 10.57 -24.23
C GLY A 118 16.67 11.27 -23.15
N TYR A 119 15.94 12.30 -23.50
CA TYR A 119 15.20 13.18 -22.60
C TYR A 119 13.69 12.92 -22.65
N THR A 120 13.02 13.00 -21.50
CA THR A 120 11.56 12.97 -21.41
C THR A 120 11.06 13.92 -20.34
N ASP A 121 9.88 14.49 -20.54
CA ASP A 121 9.09 15.20 -19.52
C ASP A 121 8.00 14.32 -18.90
N THR A 122 7.88 13.08 -19.37
CA THR A 122 6.95 12.12 -18.75
C THR A 122 7.56 11.60 -17.46
N ALA A 123 6.82 11.71 -16.37
CA ALA A 123 7.17 11.21 -15.05
C ALA A 123 6.09 10.26 -14.52
N SER A 124 6.48 9.35 -13.68
CA SER A 124 5.55 8.64 -12.78
C SER A 124 5.32 9.48 -11.54
N ILE A 125 4.09 9.48 -11.06
CA ILE A 125 3.72 10.06 -9.77
C ILE A 125 3.04 9.00 -8.93
N MET A 126 3.49 8.87 -7.68
CA MET A 126 2.97 7.90 -6.72
C MET A 126 2.69 8.59 -5.39
N ALA A 127 1.58 8.23 -4.77
CA ALA A 127 1.28 8.57 -3.39
C ALA A 127 0.77 7.32 -2.66
N PHE A 128 0.81 7.36 -1.33
CA PHE A 128 0.18 6.33 -0.52
C PHE A 128 -0.85 6.93 0.42
N GLY A 129 -1.82 6.10 0.81
CA GLY A 129 -2.77 6.39 1.88
C GLY A 129 -2.76 5.28 2.91
N TYR A 130 -2.77 5.65 4.18
CA TYR A 130 -2.93 4.77 5.32
C TYR A 130 -3.08 5.57 6.62
N ASN A 131 -4.04 5.19 7.45
CA ASN A 131 -4.22 5.75 8.78
C ASN A 131 -4.40 4.61 9.80
N PRO A 132 -3.43 4.37 10.69
CA PRO A 132 -3.46 3.27 11.65
C PRO A 132 -4.61 3.38 12.65
N TYR A 133 -5.06 4.57 13.00
CA TYR A 133 -6.18 4.77 13.92
C TYR A 133 -7.52 4.40 13.29
N LEU A 134 -7.74 4.82 12.04
CA LEU A 134 -8.92 4.42 11.27
C LEU A 134 -8.93 2.92 10.99
N ALA A 135 -7.79 2.35 10.62
CA ALA A 135 -7.65 0.93 10.36
C ALA A 135 -7.88 0.07 11.62
N SER A 136 -7.45 0.55 12.79
CA SER A 136 -7.68 -0.13 14.06
C SER A 136 -9.15 -0.02 14.52
N TRP A 137 -9.81 1.11 14.24
CA TRP A 137 -11.23 1.27 14.51
C TRP A 137 -12.09 0.40 13.59
N SER A 138 -11.77 0.37 12.31
CA SER A 138 -12.45 -0.44 11.31
C SER A 138 -11.52 -0.69 10.12
N PRO A 139 -11.05 -1.93 9.90
CA PRO A 139 -10.26 -2.27 8.72
C PRO A 139 -10.95 -1.90 7.40
N TYR A 140 -12.27 -2.06 7.33
CA TYR A 140 -13.06 -1.67 6.16
C TYR A 140 -12.96 -0.17 5.86
N HIS A 141 -13.25 0.68 6.85
CA HIS A 141 -13.18 2.13 6.67
C HIS A 141 -11.74 2.60 6.50
N GLY A 142 -10.79 2.04 7.26
CA GLY A 142 -9.38 2.38 7.12
C GLY A 142 -8.86 2.16 5.70
N ALA A 143 -9.22 1.04 5.07
CA ALA A 143 -8.87 0.75 3.69
C ALA A 143 -9.59 1.66 2.69
N ALA A 144 -10.88 1.95 2.90
CA ALA A 144 -11.62 2.89 2.06
C ALA A 144 -10.97 4.29 2.07
N TYR A 145 -10.63 4.79 3.26
CA TYR A 145 -9.93 6.07 3.40
C TYR A 145 -8.53 6.03 2.77
N ALA A 146 -7.78 4.93 2.90
CA ALA A 146 -6.47 4.79 2.28
C ALA A 146 -6.52 4.96 0.76
N VAL A 147 -7.52 4.37 0.09
CA VAL A 147 -7.73 4.52 -1.35
C VAL A 147 -8.00 5.97 -1.73
N VAL A 148 -8.90 6.64 -1.00
CA VAL A 148 -9.26 8.04 -1.26
C VAL A 148 -8.08 8.98 -0.98
N GLU A 149 -7.35 8.75 0.11
CA GLU A 149 -6.19 9.55 0.49
C GLU A 149 -5.10 9.51 -0.58
N ALA A 150 -4.76 8.32 -1.08
CA ALA A 150 -3.76 8.18 -2.15
C ALA A 150 -4.19 8.95 -3.41
N ALA A 151 -5.48 8.85 -3.81
CA ALA A 151 -6.01 9.61 -4.95
C ALA A 151 -5.94 11.12 -4.70
N ALA A 152 -6.35 11.58 -3.53
CA ALA A 152 -6.35 13.00 -3.17
C ALA A 152 -4.94 13.62 -3.22
N LYS A 153 -3.94 12.91 -2.71
CA LYS A 153 -2.52 13.34 -2.76
C LYS A 153 -2.01 13.46 -4.20
N VAL A 154 -2.34 12.50 -5.06
CA VAL A 154 -1.94 12.52 -6.48
C VAL A 154 -2.60 13.70 -7.21
N VAL A 155 -3.89 13.97 -6.94
CA VAL A 155 -4.61 15.11 -7.52
C VAL A 155 -4.06 16.43 -7.01
N ALA A 156 -3.80 16.53 -5.71
CA ALA A 156 -3.23 17.73 -5.08
C ALA A 156 -1.85 18.11 -5.66
N ALA A 157 -1.10 17.11 -6.14
CA ALA A 157 0.19 17.33 -6.79
C ALA A 157 0.10 17.59 -8.31
N GLY A 158 -1.11 17.79 -8.86
CA GLY A 158 -1.33 18.22 -10.25
C GLY A 158 -1.59 17.09 -11.25
N ALA A 159 -1.71 15.84 -10.82
CA ALA A 159 -2.00 14.74 -11.73
C ALA A 159 -3.51 14.41 -11.81
N ARG A 160 -3.89 13.72 -12.88
CA ARG A 160 -5.26 13.25 -13.08
C ARG A 160 -5.47 11.93 -12.35
N TYR A 161 -6.55 11.81 -11.56
CA TYR A 161 -6.89 10.58 -10.87
C TYR A 161 -7.45 9.49 -11.80
N ASP A 162 -8.20 9.86 -12.85
CA ASP A 162 -8.92 8.93 -13.74
C ASP A 162 -8.02 7.94 -14.52
N ARG A 163 -6.71 8.14 -14.49
CA ARG A 163 -5.71 7.26 -15.08
C ARG A 163 -4.90 6.47 -14.06
N MET A 164 -5.19 6.64 -12.78
CA MET A 164 -4.47 5.95 -11.72
C MET A 164 -4.71 4.44 -11.76
N ARG A 165 -3.72 3.72 -11.24
CA ARG A 165 -3.81 2.31 -10.90
C ARG A 165 -3.33 2.15 -9.48
N TYR A 166 -3.96 1.22 -8.75
CA TYR A 166 -3.56 0.92 -7.38
C TYR A 166 -2.69 -0.31 -7.31
N SER A 167 -1.80 -0.31 -6.33
CA SER A 167 -1.16 -1.49 -5.77
C SER A 167 -1.34 -1.47 -4.26
N TYR A 168 -1.63 -2.61 -3.64
CA TYR A 168 -1.88 -2.67 -2.21
C TYR A 168 -0.77 -3.40 -1.48
N GLN A 169 -0.39 -2.88 -0.31
CA GLN A 169 0.43 -3.59 0.65
C GLN A 169 -0.42 -3.89 1.86
N GLU A 170 -0.55 -5.16 2.17
CA GLU A 170 -1.28 -5.63 3.34
C GLU A 170 -0.33 -6.20 4.38
N TYR A 171 -0.59 -5.87 5.65
CA TYR A 171 0.13 -6.44 6.78
C TYR A 171 -0.79 -6.58 7.98
N PHE A 172 -1.05 -7.80 8.38
CA PHE A 172 -1.97 -8.14 9.46
C PHE A 172 -1.26 -8.98 10.52
N GLU A 173 -1.87 -9.07 11.69
CA GLU A 173 -1.47 -9.98 12.75
C GLU A 173 -1.44 -11.43 12.25
N ARG A 174 -0.82 -12.32 13.01
CA ARG A 174 -0.83 -13.75 12.70
C ARG A 174 -2.26 -14.29 12.70
N MET A 175 -2.63 -14.94 11.62
CA MET A 175 -3.93 -15.59 11.50
C MET A 175 -4.04 -16.77 12.47
N THR A 176 -5.20 -16.90 13.08
CA THR A 176 -5.54 -17.96 14.02
C THR A 176 -6.75 -18.75 13.52
N ARG A 177 -7.26 -19.67 14.36
CA ARG A 177 -8.54 -20.36 14.09
C ARG A 177 -9.76 -19.50 14.44
N ASP A 178 -9.58 -18.36 15.09
CA ASP A 178 -10.66 -17.42 15.33
C ASP A 178 -11.06 -16.74 14.02
N PRO A 179 -12.31 -16.87 13.56
CA PRO A 179 -12.79 -16.22 12.34
C PRO A 179 -12.62 -14.70 12.32
N ARG A 180 -12.54 -14.06 13.49
CA ARG A 180 -12.31 -12.61 13.58
C ARG A 180 -10.93 -12.20 13.06
N SER A 181 -9.90 -13.05 13.20
CA SER A 181 -8.58 -12.75 12.67
C SER A 181 -8.62 -12.65 11.14
N TRP A 182 -9.36 -13.52 10.47
CA TRP A 182 -9.58 -13.48 9.01
C TRP A 182 -10.56 -12.39 8.57
N GLY A 183 -11.44 -11.95 9.47
CA GLY A 183 -12.37 -10.85 9.22
C GLY A 183 -11.69 -9.51 9.00
N LYS A 184 -10.50 -9.29 9.59
CA LYS A 184 -9.74 -8.04 9.42
C LYS A 184 -9.26 -7.83 7.98
N PRO A 185 -8.48 -8.76 7.36
CA PRO A 185 -8.09 -8.62 5.95
C PRO A 185 -9.29 -8.62 5.00
N LEU A 186 -10.30 -9.47 5.25
CA LEU A 186 -11.52 -9.46 4.43
C LEU A 186 -12.23 -8.10 4.47
N GLY A 187 -12.39 -7.52 5.66
CA GLY A 187 -12.99 -6.19 5.82
C GLY A 187 -12.20 -5.12 5.08
N ALA A 188 -10.87 -5.12 5.18
CA ALA A 188 -10.01 -4.18 4.49
C ALA A 188 -10.14 -4.30 2.96
N LEU A 189 -10.10 -5.52 2.43
CA LEU A 189 -10.27 -5.77 0.99
C LEU A 189 -11.63 -5.29 0.49
N LEU A 190 -12.72 -5.51 1.24
CA LEU A 190 -14.05 -5.02 0.87
C LEU A 190 -14.14 -3.49 0.87
N GLY A 191 -13.49 -2.83 1.82
CA GLY A 191 -13.40 -1.36 1.86
C GLY A 191 -12.64 -0.79 0.67
N ALA A 192 -11.49 -1.38 0.34
CA ALA A 192 -10.71 -1.00 -0.83
C ALA A 192 -11.49 -1.25 -2.13
N LEU A 193 -12.12 -2.42 -2.26
CA LEU A 193 -12.93 -2.78 -3.43
C LEU A 193 -14.07 -1.79 -3.64
N LYS A 194 -14.80 -1.43 -2.57
CA LYS A 194 -15.87 -0.43 -2.66
C LYS A 194 -15.36 0.86 -3.29
N MET A 195 -14.25 1.40 -2.80
CA MET A 195 -13.73 2.67 -3.31
C MET A 195 -13.15 2.57 -4.72
N GLN A 196 -12.54 1.43 -5.09
CA GLN A 196 -12.14 1.19 -6.46
C GLN A 196 -13.32 1.25 -7.44
N VAL A 197 -14.43 0.61 -7.07
CA VAL A 197 -15.66 0.60 -7.90
C VAL A 197 -16.25 2.00 -7.99
N GLU A 198 -16.38 2.72 -6.88
CA GLU A 198 -16.96 4.07 -6.84
C GLU A 198 -16.12 5.10 -7.63
N LEU A 199 -14.79 4.98 -7.57
CA LEU A 199 -13.87 5.87 -8.28
C LEU A 199 -13.60 5.41 -9.73
N GLY A 200 -14.00 4.20 -10.12
CA GLY A 200 -13.70 3.62 -11.42
C GLY A 200 -12.21 3.32 -11.62
N LEU A 201 -11.45 3.04 -10.55
CA LEU A 201 -10.00 2.89 -10.57
C LEU A 201 -9.60 1.43 -10.26
N PRO A 202 -8.94 0.73 -11.17
CA PRO A 202 -8.51 -0.65 -10.93
C PRO A 202 -7.22 -0.72 -10.11
N SER A 203 -7.03 -1.86 -9.44
CA SER A 203 -5.72 -2.28 -8.91
C SER A 203 -5.03 -3.25 -9.87
N ILE A 204 -3.71 -3.19 -9.89
CA ILE A 204 -2.87 -4.13 -10.67
C ILE A 204 -2.48 -5.36 -9.86
N GLY A 205 -2.67 -5.32 -8.55
CA GLY A 205 -2.30 -6.36 -7.60
C GLY A 205 -1.82 -5.78 -6.30
N GLY A 206 -1.06 -6.57 -5.57
CA GLY A 206 -0.52 -6.19 -4.27
C GLY A 206 0.30 -7.32 -3.66
N LYS A 207 0.62 -7.15 -2.40
CA LYS A 207 1.33 -8.15 -1.58
C LYS A 207 0.71 -8.15 -0.19
N ASP A 208 0.45 -9.31 0.34
CA ASP A 208 -0.06 -9.51 1.70
C ASP A 208 0.94 -10.23 2.61
N SER A 209 0.78 -10.05 3.89
CA SER A 209 1.49 -10.78 4.93
C SER A 209 0.66 -10.83 6.22
N MET A 210 0.57 -12.02 6.81
CA MET A 210 -0.14 -12.28 8.07
C MET A 210 0.86 -12.73 9.16
N SER A 211 1.96 -11.98 9.29
CA SER A 211 3.05 -12.28 10.24
C SER A 211 3.29 -11.17 11.28
N GLY A 212 2.40 -10.20 11.36
CA GLY A 212 2.53 -8.99 12.18
C GLY A 212 2.21 -9.19 13.67
N THR A 213 2.66 -10.29 14.25
CA THR A 213 2.54 -10.56 15.69
C THR A 213 3.89 -10.85 16.29
N PHE A 214 4.26 -10.10 17.31
CA PHE A 214 5.43 -10.37 18.14
C PHE A 214 5.00 -10.50 19.61
N GLN A 215 5.14 -11.69 20.16
CA GLN A 215 4.63 -12.03 21.51
C GLN A 215 3.14 -11.69 21.64
N HIS A 216 2.79 -10.67 22.41
CA HIS A 216 1.43 -10.17 22.65
C HIS A 216 1.11 -8.88 21.87
N ILE A 217 2.04 -8.37 21.06
CA ILE A 217 1.88 -7.15 20.28
C ILE A 217 1.48 -7.53 18.85
N ASN A 218 0.38 -6.93 18.39
CA ASN A 218 -0.08 -7.05 17.02
C ASN A 218 0.10 -5.72 16.29
N VAL A 219 0.47 -5.77 15.02
CA VAL A 219 0.43 -4.58 14.17
C VAL A 219 -1.01 -4.10 14.00
N PRO A 220 -1.26 -2.81 13.85
CA PRO A 220 -2.56 -2.32 13.39
C PRO A 220 -2.93 -3.00 12.07
N PRO A 221 -4.23 -3.32 11.83
CA PRO A 221 -4.66 -3.83 10.53
C PRO A 221 -4.21 -2.88 9.42
N MET A 222 -3.45 -3.37 8.46
CA MET A 222 -2.90 -2.51 7.41
C MET A 222 -3.35 -2.98 6.03
N LEU A 223 -4.07 -2.11 5.33
CA LEU A 223 -4.11 -2.07 3.88
C LEU A 223 -3.68 -0.67 3.47
N MET A 224 -2.45 -0.57 2.97
CA MET A 224 -1.89 0.65 2.43
C MET A 224 -2.16 0.70 0.93
N ALA A 225 -2.75 1.77 0.45
CA ALA A 225 -3.03 1.98 -0.96
C ALA A 225 -1.94 2.84 -1.60
N PHE A 226 -1.27 2.31 -2.61
CA PHE A 226 -0.36 3.08 -3.46
C PHE A 226 -1.08 3.42 -4.76
N GLY A 227 -1.32 4.72 -4.99
CA GLY A 227 -1.90 5.22 -6.23
C GLY A 227 -0.82 5.72 -7.17
N ILE A 228 -0.76 5.20 -8.39
CA ILE A 228 0.29 5.49 -9.37
C ILE A 228 -0.36 5.93 -10.68
N THR A 229 0.17 7.00 -11.29
CA THR A 229 -0.18 7.43 -12.64
C THR A 229 1.01 8.11 -13.31
N THR A 230 0.84 8.59 -14.53
CA THR A 230 1.82 9.40 -15.23
C THR A 230 1.43 10.88 -15.22
N VAL A 231 2.42 11.75 -15.25
CA VAL A 231 2.27 13.21 -15.27
C VAL A 231 3.36 13.84 -16.13
N ASN A 232 3.14 15.06 -16.62
CA ASN A 232 4.22 15.86 -17.17
C ASN A 232 4.98 16.52 -16.02
N ALA A 233 6.30 16.36 -15.98
CA ALA A 233 7.15 16.87 -14.90
C ALA A 233 7.03 18.39 -14.70
N GLY A 234 6.75 19.14 -15.78
CA GLY A 234 6.58 20.60 -15.72
C GLY A 234 5.22 21.07 -15.17
N THR A 235 4.27 20.16 -14.94
CA THR A 235 2.92 20.48 -14.41
C THR A 235 2.73 20.03 -12.97
N VAL A 236 3.74 19.45 -12.35
CA VAL A 236 3.69 19.00 -10.95
C VAL A 236 3.76 20.22 -10.04
N ILE A 237 2.93 20.20 -8.98
CA ILE A 237 2.79 21.30 -8.02
C ILE A 237 3.47 20.90 -6.70
#